data_24ad38234c70097f95b762f38918e580
#
_entry.id   24ad38234c70097f95b762f38918e580
#
_cell.length_a   1.000
_cell.length_b   1.000
_cell.length_c   1.000
_cell.angle_alpha   90.00
_cell.angle_beta   90.00
_cell.angle_gamma   90.00
#
_symmetry.space_group_name_H-M   'P 1'
#
loop_
_entity.id
_entity.type
_entity.pdbx_description
1 polymer ?
#
loop_
_entity_poly.entity_id
_entity_poly.type
_entity_poly.pdbx_seq_one_letter_code
_entity_poly.pdbx_strand_id
1 'polypeptide(L)'
;MTEMRNSIPMPYVVEQTSRGERTYDLYSRLLKDNIIFLQTPIDDTVASFICAQLIHLESENPDKDINLYINSPGGDITAMFAIYDTMQFIKNDIATICLGQAASAAAVLLAAGTKGKRLALPHSRVLLHQPYGQVGYGQVTDLEIAAKEILRMRELLEEILAGHTGQTLERIHKDTDRDFVMEAREAIEYGIIDDVLSSRANVDRTGPIR
;
A
#
# COMPACT_ATOMS: atom_id res chain seq x y z
N MET A 1 -6.90 -29.16 -20.24
CA MET A 1 -8.18 -28.68 -19.66
C MET A 1 -7.92 -27.25 -19.20
N THR A 2 -8.44 -26.29 -19.93
CA THR A 2 -8.26 -24.86 -19.65
C THR A 2 -9.15 -24.50 -18.46
N GLU A 3 -8.58 -24.19 -17.32
CA GLU A 3 -9.33 -23.65 -16.19
C GLU A 3 -10.02 -22.36 -16.65
N MET A 4 -11.35 -22.40 -16.76
CA MET A 4 -12.15 -21.18 -16.84
C MET A 4 -12.00 -20.45 -15.52
N ARG A 5 -11.12 -19.44 -15.49
CA ARG A 5 -11.13 -18.47 -14.40
C ARG A 5 -12.51 -17.82 -14.43
N ASN A 6 -13.33 -18.06 -13.41
CA ASN A 6 -14.56 -17.33 -13.17
C ASN A 6 -14.19 -15.84 -12.97
N SER A 7 -14.20 -15.08 -14.07
CA SER A 7 -14.06 -13.64 -13.99
C SER A 7 -15.37 -13.10 -13.41
N ILE A 8 -15.31 -12.57 -12.20
CA ILE A 8 -16.43 -11.81 -11.63
C ILE A 8 -16.65 -10.61 -12.57
N PRO A 9 -17.86 -10.43 -13.12
CA PRO A 9 -18.12 -9.31 -14.02
C PRO A 9 -17.92 -7.99 -13.27
N MET A 10 -17.16 -7.05 -13.87
CA MET A 10 -16.95 -5.73 -13.33
C MET A 10 -18.29 -4.99 -13.26
N PRO A 11 -18.73 -4.51 -12.08
CA PRO A 11 -19.96 -3.73 -11.99
C PRO A 11 -19.79 -2.35 -12.63
N TYR A 12 -20.87 -1.87 -13.27
CA TYR A 12 -20.94 -0.55 -13.90
C TYR A 12 -21.86 0.37 -13.11
N VAL A 13 -21.52 1.67 -13.13
CA VAL A 13 -22.29 2.76 -12.53
C VAL A 13 -22.68 3.74 -13.62
N VAL A 14 -23.95 4.14 -13.65
CA VAL A 14 -24.45 5.16 -14.60
C VAL A 14 -24.65 6.47 -13.84
N GLU A 15 -23.97 7.52 -14.26
CA GLU A 15 -24.16 8.87 -13.77
C GLU A 15 -25.03 9.70 -14.72
N GLN A 16 -26.03 10.36 -14.19
CA GLN A 16 -26.80 11.39 -14.91
C GLN A 16 -26.03 12.71 -14.87
N THR A 17 -25.68 13.22 -16.04
CA THR A 17 -25.02 14.54 -16.16
C THR A 17 -25.89 15.49 -16.97
N SER A 18 -25.59 16.79 -16.92
CA SER A 18 -26.26 17.81 -17.76
C SER A 18 -26.09 17.58 -19.28
N ARG A 19 -25.15 16.70 -19.67
CA ARG A 19 -24.83 16.31 -21.06
C ARG A 19 -25.33 14.91 -21.43
N GLY A 20 -26.12 14.27 -20.56
CA GLY A 20 -26.63 12.90 -20.74
C GLY A 20 -26.03 11.90 -19.76
N GLU A 21 -26.33 10.63 -19.98
CA GLU A 21 -25.84 9.53 -19.18
C GLU A 21 -24.38 9.19 -19.52
N ARG A 22 -23.60 8.93 -18.48
CA ARG A 22 -22.23 8.40 -18.60
C ARG A 22 -22.09 7.11 -17.79
N THR A 23 -21.62 6.08 -18.45
CA THR A 23 -21.33 4.78 -17.83
C THR A 23 -19.85 4.67 -17.47
N TYR A 24 -19.57 4.29 -16.24
CA TYR A 24 -18.23 3.98 -15.73
C TYR A 24 -18.20 2.57 -15.17
N ASP A 25 -17.07 1.88 -15.28
CA ASP A 25 -16.82 0.78 -14.37
C ASP A 25 -16.62 1.32 -12.95
N LEU A 26 -16.82 0.46 -11.95
CA LEU A 26 -16.79 0.90 -10.55
C LEU A 26 -15.45 1.52 -10.13
N TYR A 27 -14.32 0.94 -10.57
CA TYR A 27 -12.99 1.46 -10.19
C TYR A 27 -12.70 2.79 -10.84
N SER A 28 -13.03 2.97 -12.12
CA SER A 28 -12.92 4.28 -12.80
C SER A 28 -13.79 5.34 -12.14
N ARG A 29 -14.98 4.95 -11.64
CA ARG A 29 -15.84 5.88 -10.92
C ARG A 29 -15.24 6.29 -9.57
N LEU A 30 -14.68 5.34 -8.83
CA LEU A 30 -14.02 5.60 -7.54
C LEU A 30 -12.73 6.42 -7.72
N LEU A 31 -11.97 6.20 -8.79
CA LEU A 31 -10.79 6.99 -9.12
C LEU A 31 -11.13 8.49 -9.27
N LYS A 32 -12.27 8.85 -9.85
CA LYS A 32 -12.75 10.24 -9.89
C LYS A 32 -12.94 10.88 -8.51
N ASP A 33 -13.16 10.05 -7.49
CA ASP A 33 -13.26 10.49 -6.10
C ASP A 33 -11.91 10.41 -5.35
N ASN A 34 -10.80 10.25 -6.08
CA ASN A 34 -9.44 10.07 -5.55
C ASN A 34 -9.29 8.79 -4.69
N ILE A 35 -9.95 7.71 -5.09
CA ILE A 35 -9.89 6.42 -4.40
C ILE A 35 -9.16 5.41 -5.28
N ILE A 36 -8.08 4.85 -4.76
CA ILE A 36 -7.27 3.78 -5.39
C ILE A 36 -7.35 2.53 -4.52
N PHE A 37 -7.35 1.35 -5.17
CA PHE A 37 -7.33 0.06 -4.48
C PHE A 37 -6.08 -0.74 -4.81
N LEU A 38 -5.39 -1.20 -3.75
CA LEU A 38 -4.32 -2.19 -3.80
C LEU A 38 -4.81 -3.46 -3.10
N GLN A 39 -5.37 -4.41 -3.87
CA GLN A 39 -6.06 -5.60 -3.34
C GLN A 39 -5.50 -6.93 -3.83
N THR A 40 -4.33 -6.90 -4.46
CA THR A 40 -3.68 -8.08 -5.03
C THR A 40 -2.22 -8.15 -4.55
N PRO A 41 -1.50 -9.25 -4.82
CA PRO A 41 -0.05 -9.25 -4.72
C PRO A 41 0.56 -8.14 -5.56
N ILE A 42 1.64 -7.54 -5.07
CA ILE A 42 2.35 -6.44 -5.73
C ILE A 42 3.34 -7.03 -6.74
N ASP A 43 3.13 -6.73 -8.01
CA ASP A 43 4.03 -7.02 -9.12
C ASP A 43 4.24 -5.77 -9.98
N ASP A 44 5.05 -5.88 -11.02
CA ASP A 44 5.35 -4.75 -11.93
C ASP A 44 4.10 -4.16 -12.59
N THR A 45 3.12 -5.01 -12.92
CA THR A 45 1.86 -4.58 -13.53
C THR A 45 1.03 -3.75 -12.56
N VAL A 46 0.85 -4.26 -11.34
CA VAL A 46 0.13 -3.57 -10.27
C VAL A 46 0.83 -2.25 -9.94
N ALA A 47 2.16 -2.25 -9.81
CA ALA A 47 2.92 -1.04 -9.55
C ALA A 47 2.73 0.01 -10.64
N SER A 48 2.83 -0.39 -11.92
CA SER A 48 2.62 0.50 -13.06
C SER A 48 1.23 1.15 -13.03
N PHE A 49 0.17 0.39 -12.72
CA PHE A 49 -1.18 0.92 -12.63
C PHE A 49 -1.36 1.88 -11.44
N ILE A 50 -0.83 1.53 -10.26
CA ILE A 50 -0.93 2.41 -9.08
C ILE A 50 -0.16 3.71 -9.31
N CYS A 51 1.08 3.66 -9.81
CA CYS A 51 1.87 4.84 -10.11
C CYS A 51 1.17 5.74 -11.15
N ALA A 52 0.62 5.16 -12.22
CA ALA A 52 -0.12 5.92 -13.22
C ALA A 52 -1.36 6.62 -12.64
N GLN A 53 -2.11 5.96 -11.75
CA GLN A 53 -3.26 6.54 -11.07
C GLN A 53 -2.84 7.68 -10.14
N LEU A 54 -1.76 7.52 -9.37
CA LEU A 54 -1.23 8.55 -8.48
C LEU A 54 -0.84 9.81 -9.27
N ILE A 55 -0.06 9.66 -10.35
CA ILE A 55 0.38 10.77 -11.21
C ILE A 55 -0.83 11.43 -11.90
N HIS A 56 -1.81 10.65 -12.36
CA HIS A 56 -3.03 11.18 -12.96
C HIS A 56 -3.80 12.05 -11.96
N LEU A 57 -4.02 11.59 -10.74
CA LEU A 57 -4.76 12.33 -9.73
C LEU A 57 -4.03 13.61 -9.29
N GLU A 58 -2.71 13.58 -9.20
CA GLU A 58 -1.92 14.80 -8.97
C GLU A 58 -2.15 15.82 -10.09
N SER A 59 -2.14 15.38 -11.36
CA SER A 59 -2.35 16.29 -12.50
C SER A 59 -3.75 16.90 -12.55
N GLU A 60 -4.77 16.19 -12.04
CA GLU A 60 -6.15 16.68 -11.97
C GLU A 60 -6.35 17.67 -10.81
N ASN A 61 -5.84 17.36 -9.63
CA ASN A 61 -5.94 18.23 -8.45
C ASN A 61 -4.88 17.90 -7.39
N PRO A 62 -3.78 18.66 -7.36
CA PRO A 62 -2.67 18.39 -6.43
C PRO A 62 -2.98 18.69 -4.94
N ASP A 63 -4.09 19.41 -4.66
CA ASP A 63 -4.45 19.81 -3.30
C ASP A 63 -5.48 18.85 -2.65
N LYS A 64 -5.96 17.86 -3.40
CA LYS A 64 -6.95 16.91 -2.90
C LYS A 64 -6.28 15.62 -2.45
N ASP A 65 -6.60 15.16 -1.23
CA ASP A 65 -6.09 13.89 -0.71
C ASP A 65 -6.42 12.72 -1.63
N ILE A 66 -5.49 11.78 -1.72
CA ILE A 66 -5.68 10.49 -2.39
C ILE A 66 -5.90 9.42 -1.31
N ASN A 67 -6.93 8.60 -1.46
CA ASN A 67 -7.24 7.51 -0.55
C ASN A 67 -6.78 6.18 -1.17
N LEU A 68 -5.73 5.58 -0.59
CA LEU A 68 -5.22 4.28 -1.01
C LEU A 68 -5.73 3.19 -0.06
N TYR A 69 -6.69 2.40 -0.52
CA TYR A 69 -7.25 1.26 0.21
C TYR A 69 -6.41 0.01 -0.04
N ILE A 70 -5.90 -0.59 1.03
CA ILE A 70 -4.94 -1.68 0.99
C ILE A 70 -5.55 -2.96 1.58
N ASN A 71 -5.56 -4.04 0.80
CA ASN A 71 -5.81 -5.42 1.24
C ASN A 71 -4.91 -6.36 0.45
N SER A 72 -3.62 -6.40 0.79
CA SER A 72 -2.60 -7.08 -0.01
C SER A 72 -1.67 -7.92 0.86
N PRO A 73 -1.25 -9.09 0.36
CA PRO A 73 -0.23 -9.92 1.00
C PRO A 73 1.20 -9.37 0.82
N GLY A 74 1.37 -8.25 0.10
CA GLY A 74 2.69 -7.77 -0.32
C GLY A 74 3.10 -8.33 -1.68
N GLY A 75 4.39 -8.41 -1.95
CA GLY A 75 4.90 -8.92 -3.22
C GLY A 75 6.30 -8.43 -3.53
N ASP A 76 6.57 -8.14 -4.80
CA ASP A 76 7.90 -7.74 -5.27
C ASP A 76 8.35 -6.41 -4.66
N ILE A 77 9.60 -6.38 -4.20
CA ILE A 77 10.18 -5.23 -3.49
C ILE A 77 10.45 -4.07 -4.45
N THR A 78 10.93 -4.35 -5.66
CA THR A 78 11.22 -3.31 -6.65
C THR A 78 9.94 -2.64 -7.13
N ALA A 79 8.89 -3.43 -7.36
CA ALA A 79 7.56 -2.94 -7.67
C ALA A 79 6.99 -2.10 -6.52
N MET A 80 7.20 -2.51 -5.26
CA MET A 80 6.81 -1.74 -4.09
C MET A 80 7.56 -0.41 -4.02
N PHE A 81 8.87 -0.37 -4.25
CA PHE A 81 9.64 0.88 -4.27
C PHE A 81 9.13 1.85 -5.33
N ALA A 82 8.73 1.38 -6.51
CA ALA A 82 8.14 2.25 -7.53
C ALA A 82 6.88 2.95 -7.02
N ILE A 83 6.00 2.23 -6.31
CA ILE A 83 4.81 2.81 -5.68
C ILE A 83 5.22 3.77 -4.55
N TYR A 84 6.12 3.33 -3.66
CA TYR A 84 6.59 4.11 -2.52
C TYR A 84 7.16 5.47 -2.97
N ASP A 85 8.12 5.44 -3.88
CA ASP A 85 8.78 6.66 -4.38
C ASP A 85 7.76 7.59 -5.07
N THR A 86 6.81 7.02 -5.83
CA THR A 86 5.72 7.81 -6.44
C THR A 86 4.84 8.46 -5.37
N MET A 87 4.49 7.74 -4.29
CA MET A 87 3.73 8.29 -3.17
C MET A 87 4.45 9.46 -2.48
N GLN A 88 5.79 9.36 -2.35
CA GLN A 88 6.60 10.43 -1.73
C GLN A 88 6.87 11.60 -2.70
N PHE A 89 6.82 11.36 -4.00
CA PHE A 89 7.15 12.35 -5.03
C PHE A 89 5.99 13.31 -5.33
N ILE A 90 4.76 12.83 -5.37
CA ILE A 90 3.58 13.65 -5.69
C ILE A 90 3.25 14.62 -4.55
N LYS A 91 2.54 15.69 -4.87
CA LYS A 91 2.19 16.75 -3.90
C LYS A 91 1.01 16.41 -3.00
N ASN A 92 0.15 15.53 -3.46
CA ASN A 92 -1.05 15.14 -2.72
C ASN A 92 -0.69 14.45 -1.40
N ASP A 93 -1.42 14.76 -0.34
CA ASP A 93 -1.45 13.89 0.83
C ASP A 93 -2.10 12.55 0.46
N ILE A 94 -1.50 11.46 0.96
CA ILE A 94 -2.02 10.12 0.73
C ILE A 94 -2.52 9.52 2.03
N ALA A 95 -3.84 9.37 2.14
CA ALA A 95 -4.46 8.60 3.19
C ALA A 95 -4.39 7.12 2.84
N THR A 96 -3.74 6.32 3.69
CA THR A 96 -3.65 4.86 3.53
C THR A 96 -4.62 4.17 4.47
N ILE A 97 -5.43 3.23 3.96
CA ILE A 97 -6.47 2.56 4.74
C ILE A 97 -6.35 1.04 4.58
N CYS A 98 -5.99 0.34 5.65
CA CYS A 98 -5.93 -1.12 5.64
C CYS A 98 -7.31 -1.75 5.76
N LEU A 99 -7.67 -2.57 4.74
CA LEU A 99 -8.87 -3.41 4.72
C LEU A 99 -8.46 -4.89 4.82
N GLY A 100 -8.67 -5.54 5.95
CA GLY A 100 -8.33 -6.95 6.10
C GLY A 100 -6.85 -7.19 6.39
N GLN A 101 -5.95 -6.97 5.44
CA GLN A 101 -4.51 -7.13 5.70
C GLN A 101 -3.62 -6.17 4.89
N ALA A 102 -2.51 -5.79 5.52
CA ALA A 102 -1.35 -5.22 4.87
C ALA A 102 -0.10 -6.01 5.31
N ALA A 103 0.44 -6.85 4.42
CA ALA A 103 1.56 -7.71 4.77
C ALA A 103 2.80 -7.40 3.92
N SER A 104 4.00 -7.51 4.52
CA SER A 104 5.27 -7.36 3.81
C SER A 104 5.36 -6.00 3.09
N ALA A 105 5.62 -5.98 1.79
CA ALA A 105 5.65 -4.78 0.95
C ALA A 105 4.40 -3.88 1.13
N ALA A 106 3.21 -4.46 1.30
CA ALA A 106 1.99 -3.69 1.51
C ALA A 106 1.95 -2.99 2.89
N ALA A 107 2.60 -3.55 3.91
CA ALA A 107 2.72 -2.90 5.22
C ALA A 107 3.65 -1.67 5.16
N VAL A 108 4.68 -1.72 4.33
CA VAL A 108 5.56 -0.56 4.06
C VAL A 108 4.75 0.56 3.40
N LEU A 109 3.94 0.24 2.38
CA LEU A 109 3.08 1.23 1.72
C LEU A 109 2.01 1.80 2.66
N LEU A 110 1.45 0.98 3.58
CA LEU A 110 0.53 1.46 4.60
C LEU A 110 1.20 2.49 5.52
N ALA A 111 2.42 2.19 6.01
CA ALA A 111 3.20 3.09 6.85
C ALA A 111 3.64 4.37 6.13
N ALA A 112 3.81 4.30 4.80
CA ALA A 112 4.28 5.39 3.94
C ALA A 112 3.22 6.47 3.65
N GLY A 113 1.99 6.29 4.08
CA GLY A 113 0.94 7.30 4.01
C GLY A 113 1.30 8.57 4.77
N THR A 114 0.61 9.67 4.47
CA THR A 114 0.79 10.95 5.15
C THR A 114 0.50 10.79 6.64
N LYS A 115 1.41 11.26 7.48
CA LYS A 115 1.27 11.17 8.95
C LYS A 115 -0.03 11.82 9.42
N GLY A 116 -0.77 11.11 10.27
CA GLY A 116 -2.12 11.47 10.71
C GLY A 116 -3.24 10.96 9.79
N LYS A 117 -2.89 10.36 8.63
CA LYS A 117 -3.85 9.85 7.64
C LYS A 117 -3.65 8.35 7.33
N ARG A 118 -2.91 7.62 8.19
CA ARG A 118 -2.67 6.18 8.05
C ARG A 118 -3.65 5.43 8.94
N LEU A 119 -4.51 4.64 8.36
CA LEU A 119 -5.72 4.13 9.02
C LEU A 119 -5.88 2.62 8.81
N ALA A 120 -6.63 1.97 9.69
CA ALA A 120 -7.04 0.58 9.52
C ALA A 120 -8.49 0.36 9.99
N LEU A 121 -9.15 -0.66 9.45
CA LEU A 121 -10.39 -1.16 10.01
C LEU A 121 -10.11 -2.06 11.24
N PRO A 122 -11.08 -2.23 12.16
CA PRO A 122 -10.84 -2.87 13.48
C PRO A 122 -10.29 -4.30 13.43
N HIS A 123 -10.60 -5.05 12.39
CA HIS A 123 -10.18 -6.46 12.23
C HIS A 123 -9.06 -6.62 11.21
N SER A 124 -8.43 -5.51 10.82
CA SER A 124 -7.25 -5.56 9.95
C SER A 124 -6.04 -6.05 10.70
N ARG A 125 -5.15 -6.73 9.98
CA ARG A 125 -3.85 -7.14 10.49
C ARG A 125 -2.72 -6.56 9.64
N VAL A 126 -1.62 -6.25 10.30
CA VAL A 126 -0.39 -5.81 9.66
C VAL A 126 0.68 -6.86 9.92
N LEU A 127 1.44 -7.24 8.90
CA LEU A 127 2.54 -8.20 9.03
C LEU A 127 3.82 -7.57 8.47
N LEU A 128 4.85 -7.54 9.30
CA LEU A 128 6.22 -7.17 8.92
C LEU A 128 7.10 -8.40 8.92
N HIS A 129 8.01 -8.50 7.96
CA HIS A 129 9.09 -9.46 7.93
C HIS A 129 10.22 -8.95 7.01
N GLN A 130 11.42 -9.51 7.18
CA GLN A 130 12.54 -9.21 6.30
C GLN A 130 12.27 -9.69 4.86
N PRO A 131 12.91 -9.07 3.85
CA PRO A 131 12.82 -9.57 2.50
C PRO A 131 13.36 -10.99 2.40
N TYR A 132 12.68 -11.83 1.64
CA TYR A 132 13.20 -13.12 1.26
C TYR A 132 13.32 -13.20 -0.26
N GLY A 133 14.42 -13.79 -0.73
CA GLY A 133 14.65 -14.03 -2.14
C GLY A 133 15.13 -15.46 -2.36
N GLN A 134 14.84 -16.02 -3.51
CA GLN A 134 15.47 -17.25 -3.94
C GLN A 134 16.84 -16.90 -4.52
N VAL A 135 17.89 -17.15 -3.74
CA VAL A 135 19.23 -17.19 -4.30
C VAL A 135 19.34 -18.54 -5.03
N GLY A 136 19.15 -18.50 -6.34
CA GLY A 136 19.16 -19.71 -7.18
C GLY A 136 20.52 -20.40 -7.24
N TYR A 137 20.63 -21.45 -8.08
CA TYR A 137 21.93 -22.06 -8.43
C TYR A 137 22.66 -21.11 -9.38
N GLY A 138 23.93 -20.83 -9.10
CA GLY A 138 24.76 -19.95 -9.94
C GLY A 138 26.24 -20.09 -9.58
N GLN A 139 27.07 -19.31 -10.26
CA GLN A 139 28.47 -19.18 -9.88
C GLN A 139 28.56 -18.47 -8.52
N VAL A 140 29.63 -18.75 -7.76
CA VAL A 140 29.83 -18.18 -6.41
C VAL A 140 29.72 -16.64 -6.44
N THR A 141 30.34 -16.02 -7.43
CA THR A 141 30.31 -14.54 -7.61
C THR A 141 28.89 -14.02 -7.81
N ASP A 142 28.04 -14.72 -8.58
CA ASP A 142 26.64 -14.30 -8.80
C ASP A 142 25.81 -14.41 -7.52
N LEU A 143 26.07 -15.47 -6.73
CA LEU A 143 25.43 -15.66 -5.43
C LEU A 143 25.84 -14.57 -4.42
N GLU A 144 27.12 -14.16 -4.43
CA GLU A 144 27.60 -13.04 -3.60
C GLU A 144 26.96 -11.72 -3.98
N ILE A 145 26.81 -11.44 -5.28
CA ILE A 145 26.15 -10.22 -5.78
C ILE A 145 24.68 -10.23 -5.34
N ALA A 146 23.97 -11.34 -5.53
CA ALA A 146 22.56 -11.44 -5.14
C ALA A 146 22.37 -11.27 -3.62
N ALA A 147 23.24 -11.89 -2.81
CA ALA A 147 23.21 -11.76 -1.36
C ALA A 147 23.42 -10.31 -0.90
N LYS A 148 24.39 -9.60 -1.49
CA LYS A 148 24.65 -8.18 -1.19
C LYS A 148 23.44 -7.31 -1.54
N GLU A 149 22.78 -7.58 -2.66
CA GLU A 149 21.60 -6.80 -3.07
C GLU A 149 20.41 -7.03 -2.13
N ILE A 150 20.16 -8.27 -1.68
CA ILE A 150 19.13 -8.57 -0.69
C ILE A 150 19.41 -7.86 0.64
N LEU A 151 20.66 -7.85 1.10
CA LEU A 151 21.06 -7.13 2.32
C LEU A 151 20.82 -5.62 2.18
N ARG A 152 21.21 -5.03 1.04
CA ARG A 152 20.98 -3.62 0.73
C ARG A 152 19.48 -3.28 0.75
N MET A 153 18.65 -4.11 0.13
CA MET A 153 17.20 -3.92 0.14
C MET A 153 16.62 -4.02 1.56
N ARG A 154 17.13 -4.95 2.38
CA ARG A 154 16.73 -5.09 3.78
C ARG A 154 17.02 -3.81 4.56
N GLU A 155 18.26 -3.32 4.49
CA GLU A 155 18.68 -2.09 5.17
C GLU A 155 17.79 -0.90 4.77
N LEU A 156 17.53 -0.73 3.48
CA LEU A 156 16.68 0.34 2.97
C LEU A 156 15.22 0.23 3.48
N LEU A 157 14.66 -0.97 3.53
CA LEU A 157 13.32 -1.19 4.07
C LEU A 157 13.25 -0.90 5.58
N GLU A 158 14.27 -1.30 6.33
CA GLU A 158 14.37 -1.02 7.75
C GLU A 158 14.47 0.50 8.01
N GLU A 159 15.24 1.23 7.21
CA GLU A 159 15.34 2.69 7.27
C GLU A 159 14.01 3.39 6.95
N ILE A 160 13.31 2.96 5.90
CA ILE A 160 11.98 3.46 5.54
C ILE A 160 11.00 3.24 6.69
N LEU A 161 10.91 2.02 7.21
CA LEU A 161 10.03 1.69 8.33
C LEU A 161 10.37 2.50 9.58
N ALA A 162 11.65 2.64 9.93
CA ALA A 162 12.08 3.45 11.06
C ALA A 162 11.66 4.92 10.91
N GLY A 163 11.82 5.49 9.70
CA GLY A 163 11.42 6.87 9.40
C GLY A 163 9.92 7.12 9.54
N HIS A 164 9.09 6.19 9.09
CA HIS A 164 7.63 6.34 9.15
C HIS A 164 7.02 5.98 10.50
N THR A 165 7.60 5.02 11.22
CA THR A 165 7.05 4.52 12.50
C THR A 165 7.60 5.24 13.72
N GLY A 166 8.80 5.83 13.61
CA GLY A 166 9.54 6.38 14.74
C GLY A 166 10.21 5.31 15.62
N GLN A 167 10.21 4.05 15.20
CA GLN A 167 10.94 2.98 15.88
C GLN A 167 12.43 3.07 15.56
N THR A 168 13.26 2.51 16.45
CA THR A 168 14.71 2.41 16.20
C THR A 168 15.01 1.33 15.15
N LEU A 169 16.08 1.51 14.39
CA LEU A 169 16.56 0.51 13.43
C LEU A 169 16.79 -0.85 14.08
N GLU A 170 17.35 -0.87 15.30
CA GLU A 170 17.59 -2.10 16.05
C GLU A 170 16.28 -2.86 16.34
N ARG A 171 15.23 -2.12 16.72
CA ARG A 171 13.92 -2.72 16.97
C ARG A 171 13.28 -3.25 15.69
N ILE A 172 13.29 -2.47 14.61
CA ILE A 172 12.79 -2.90 13.30
C ILE A 172 13.53 -4.15 12.84
N HIS A 173 14.86 -4.15 12.89
CA HIS A 173 15.70 -5.29 12.52
C HIS A 173 15.34 -6.56 13.29
N LYS A 174 15.15 -6.45 14.60
CA LYS A 174 14.76 -7.58 15.47
C LYS A 174 13.35 -8.08 15.17
N ASP A 175 12.40 -7.17 15.06
CA ASP A 175 10.98 -7.51 14.88
C ASP A 175 10.70 -8.08 13.49
N THR A 176 11.44 -7.64 12.46
CA THR A 176 11.29 -8.15 11.08
C THR A 176 12.09 -9.44 10.80
N ASP A 177 12.88 -9.95 11.72
CA ASP A 177 13.67 -11.19 11.51
C ASP A 177 12.76 -12.40 11.20
N ARG A 178 11.56 -12.42 11.74
CA ARG A 178 10.49 -13.39 11.46
C ARG A 178 9.17 -12.65 11.29
N ASP A 179 8.12 -13.38 10.93
CA ASP A 179 6.78 -12.81 10.80
C ASP A 179 6.35 -12.13 12.11
N PHE A 180 6.25 -10.82 12.04
CA PHE A 180 5.77 -9.98 13.13
C PHE A 180 4.36 -9.47 12.79
N VAL A 181 3.36 -10.10 13.39
CA VAL A 181 1.95 -9.81 13.12
C VAL A 181 1.40 -8.89 14.21
N MET A 182 0.72 -7.83 13.78
CA MET A 182 0.07 -6.86 14.65
C MET A 182 -1.42 -6.77 14.30
N GLU A 183 -2.26 -6.71 15.34
CA GLU A 183 -3.63 -6.24 15.21
C GLU A 183 -3.66 -4.71 15.01
N ALA A 184 -4.80 -4.17 14.58
CA ALA A 184 -4.92 -2.74 14.25
C ALA A 184 -4.51 -1.81 15.41
N ARG A 185 -4.81 -2.16 16.67
CA ARG A 185 -4.41 -1.36 17.84
C ARG A 185 -2.91 -1.41 18.10
N GLU A 186 -2.31 -2.57 17.98
CA GLU A 186 -0.85 -2.76 18.11
C GLU A 186 -0.09 -2.00 17.02
N ALA A 187 -0.67 -1.93 15.81
CA ALA A 187 -0.11 -1.17 14.70
C ALA A 187 -0.10 0.36 14.96
N ILE A 188 -1.05 0.90 15.76
CA ILE A 188 -0.99 2.29 16.26
C ILE A 188 0.21 2.46 17.23
N GLU A 189 0.32 1.57 18.21
CA GLU A 189 1.38 1.64 19.21
C GLU A 189 2.78 1.49 18.60
N TYR A 190 2.86 0.71 17.53
CA TYR A 190 4.08 0.55 16.74
C TYR A 190 4.39 1.75 15.86
N GLY A 191 3.38 2.52 15.47
CA GLY A 191 3.51 3.70 14.62
C GLY A 191 3.32 3.43 13.12
N ILE A 192 2.82 2.26 12.72
CA ILE A 192 2.49 1.94 11.33
C ILE A 192 1.28 2.74 10.86
N ILE A 193 0.28 2.87 11.73
CA ILE A 193 -0.95 3.63 11.46
C ILE A 193 -1.19 4.68 12.56
N ASP A 194 -2.09 5.60 12.29
CA ASP A 194 -2.41 6.71 13.19
C ASP A 194 -3.72 6.49 13.93
N ASP A 195 -4.70 5.77 13.34
CA ASP A 195 -6.00 5.51 13.98
C ASP A 195 -6.70 4.25 13.41
N VAL A 196 -7.74 3.79 14.14
CA VAL A 196 -8.61 2.69 13.75
C VAL A 196 -10.04 3.19 13.52
N LEU A 197 -10.54 3.02 12.30
CA LEU A 197 -11.86 3.48 11.90
C LEU A 197 -12.93 2.43 12.22
N SER A 198 -13.67 2.60 13.32
CA SER A 198 -14.77 1.71 13.70
C SER A 198 -16.09 2.03 13.00
N SER A 199 -16.29 3.27 12.56
CA SER A 199 -17.45 3.70 11.77
C SER A 199 -17.14 4.97 10.97
N ARG A 200 -17.88 5.22 9.89
CA ARG A 200 -17.77 6.45 9.11
C ARG A 200 -18.11 7.73 9.90
N ALA A 201 -18.95 7.61 10.92
CA ALA A 201 -19.30 8.73 11.82
C ALA A 201 -18.09 9.25 12.63
N ASN A 202 -17.01 8.48 12.74
CA ASN A 202 -15.78 8.89 13.43
C ASN A 202 -14.81 9.63 12.50
N VAL A 203 -15.01 9.56 11.20
CA VAL A 203 -14.11 10.17 10.18
C VAL A 203 -14.29 11.69 10.12
N ASP A 204 -15.48 12.21 10.42
CA ASP A 204 -15.76 13.66 10.45
C ASP A 204 -15.01 14.41 11.58
N ARG A 205 -14.33 13.70 12.48
CA ARG A 205 -13.58 14.29 13.60
C ARG A 205 -12.08 14.46 13.34
N THR A 206 -11.52 13.80 12.32
CA THR A 206 -10.06 13.76 12.09
C THR A 206 -9.62 14.38 10.75
N GLY A 207 -10.52 14.91 9.94
CA GLY A 207 -10.19 15.53 8.64
C GLY A 207 -10.57 14.70 7.41
N PRO A 208 -10.25 15.12 6.20
CA PRO A 208 -11.12 14.96 5.04
C PRO A 208 -11.03 13.58 4.37
N ILE A 209 -11.88 12.64 4.80
CA ILE A 209 -12.41 11.64 3.88
C ILE A 209 -13.85 12.07 3.58
N ARG A 210 -14.01 12.96 2.60
CA ARG A 210 -15.31 13.30 2.02
C ARG A 210 -15.49 12.54 0.72
#